data_08146a9cfcece9af3d34c79b197b36c9
#
_entry.id   08146a9cfcece9af3d34c79b197b36c9
#
_cell.length_a   1.000
_cell.length_b   1.000
_cell.length_c   1.000
_cell.angle_alpha   90.00
_cell.angle_beta   90.00
_cell.angle_gamma   90.00
#
_symmetry.space_group_name_H-M   'P 1'
#
loop_
_entity.id
_entity.type
_entity.pdbx_description
1 polymer ?
#
loop_
_entity_poly.entity_id
_entity_poly.type
_entity_poly.pdbx_seq_one_letter_code
_entity_poly.pdbx_strand_id
1 'polypeptide(L)'
;TVASQSKLIGLRDIKVVMEDDNDGKSFYFMVNGQPMFAKGSNFIPDDALLPNVTPERYTRLMQDVKDANHNMIRVWGGGIYEDEKFYEAADKMGILVWQDFIFACTTYPSDSVFLNRVKDEAEYNIRRLRNHASLAMWCGNNEIYEGMRYWGWSKKYEPDVWQRMQQGYNKIFHNLLPAMVEMYDKGRFYMHSSPYEANWGRPESWKIADSHNWGIWYGQKPFESLDNEIPRFMSEYGFQSFPEMKTIASFASPKDYALESEVMNAHQKATIGNALIKKTMALYYDEPKDF
;
A
#
# COMPACT_ATOMS: atom_id res chain seq x y z
N THR A 1 19.09 34.55 23.93
CA THR A 1 18.47 33.62 22.99
C THR A 1 17.34 34.32 22.31
N VAL A 2 17.37 34.41 20.96
CA VAL A 2 16.34 35.11 20.18
C VAL A 2 15.22 34.15 19.77
N ALA A 3 15.58 32.88 19.56
CA ALA A 3 14.65 31.80 19.29
C ALA A 3 15.25 30.46 19.72
N SER A 4 14.40 29.48 19.99
CA SER A 4 14.82 28.11 20.19
C SER A 4 13.84 27.18 19.46
N GLN A 5 14.34 26.09 18.84
CA GLN A 5 13.56 25.08 18.20
C GLN A 5 14.05 23.71 18.65
N SER A 6 13.13 22.82 18.96
CA SER A 6 13.43 21.42 19.34
C SER A 6 12.84 20.49 18.28
N LYS A 7 13.60 19.46 17.89
CA LYS A 7 13.14 18.40 17.00
C LYS A 7 13.51 17.02 17.57
N LEU A 8 12.60 16.07 17.47
CA LEU A 8 12.92 14.67 17.67
C LEU A 8 13.64 14.14 16.42
N ILE A 9 14.69 13.36 16.65
CA ILE A 9 15.40 12.65 15.58
C ILE A 9 15.50 11.17 15.92
N GLY A 10 15.47 10.32 14.91
CA GLY A 10 15.71 8.88 15.08
C GLY A 10 17.15 8.55 14.68
N LEU A 11 17.88 7.89 15.58
CA LEU A 11 19.21 7.36 15.28
C LEU A 11 19.02 5.92 14.77
N ARG A 12 19.00 5.77 13.47
CA ARG A 12 18.79 4.46 12.84
C ARG A 12 19.46 4.40 11.48
N ASP A 13 19.86 3.18 11.08
CA ASP A 13 20.17 2.81 9.70
C ASP A 13 19.07 1.89 9.19
N ILE A 14 18.51 2.17 8.02
CA ILE A 14 17.53 1.31 7.36
C ILE A 14 18.00 1.02 5.94
N LYS A 15 18.03 -0.28 5.59
CA LYS A 15 18.31 -0.76 4.24
C LYS A 15 17.20 -1.72 3.81
N VAL A 16 16.80 -1.62 2.56
CA VAL A 16 16.05 -2.67 1.87
C VAL A 16 17.08 -3.52 1.13
N VAL A 17 17.11 -4.81 1.41
CA VAL A 17 17.97 -5.77 0.72
C VAL A 17 17.15 -6.44 -0.37
N MET A 18 17.47 -6.13 -1.61
CA MET A 18 16.86 -6.66 -2.81
C MET A 18 17.94 -7.09 -3.78
N GLU A 19 18.45 -8.29 -3.58
CA GLU A 19 19.62 -8.84 -4.28
C GLU A 19 19.29 -10.22 -4.85
N ASP A 20 19.94 -10.57 -5.95
CA ASP A 20 19.82 -11.92 -6.52
C ASP A 20 20.49 -12.93 -5.58
N ASP A 21 19.83 -14.05 -5.35
CA ASP A 21 20.33 -15.18 -4.56
C ASP A 21 20.02 -16.52 -5.24
N ASN A 22 20.37 -17.64 -4.60
CA ASN A 22 20.18 -18.97 -5.18
C ASN A 22 18.70 -19.33 -5.39
N ASP A 23 17.79 -18.65 -4.68
CA ASP A 23 16.34 -18.90 -4.71
C ASP A 23 15.56 -17.86 -5.53
N GLY A 24 16.23 -16.84 -6.05
CA GLY A 24 15.59 -15.77 -6.84
C GLY A 24 16.09 -14.38 -6.49
N LYS A 25 15.21 -13.49 -5.99
CA LYS A 25 15.56 -12.14 -5.57
C LYS A 25 15.01 -11.90 -4.17
N SER A 26 15.90 -11.60 -3.21
CA SER A 26 15.52 -11.27 -1.84
C SER A 26 14.70 -10.00 -1.76
N PHE A 27 13.92 -9.86 -0.70
CA PHE A 27 13.30 -8.59 -0.31
C PHE A 27 13.05 -8.60 1.19
N TYR A 28 13.82 -7.82 1.92
CA TYR A 28 13.65 -7.66 3.36
C TYR A 28 14.28 -6.36 3.87
N PHE A 29 13.91 -5.96 5.06
CA PHE A 29 14.45 -4.76 5.69
C PHE A 29 15.56 -5.13 6.68
N MET A 30 16.60 -4.31 6.70
CA MET A 30 17.59 -4.31 7.77
C MET A 30 17.49 -3.01 8.55
N VAL A 31 17.36 -3.12 9.87
CA VAL A 31 17.31 -1.97 10.78
C VAL A 31 18.50 -2.08 11.72
N ASN A 32 19.37 -1.08 11.71
CA ASN A 32 20.60 -1.05 12.52
C ASN A 32 21.45 -2.33 12.35
N GLY A 33 21.58 -2.79 11.10
CA GLY A 33 22.36 -3.97 10.74
C GLY A 33 21.69 -5.32 11.10
N GLN A 34 20.45 -5.32 11.58
CA GLN A 34 19.72 -6.55 11.89
C GLN A 34 18.57 -6.76 10.89
N PRO A 35 18.41 -7.97 10.34
CA PRO A 35 17.28 -8.28 9.50
C PRO A 35 15.98 -8.22 10.31
N MET A 36 14.95 -7.61 9.72
CA MET A 36 13.64 -7.44 10.34
C MET A 36 12.59 -8.12 9.48
N PHE A 37 11.77 -8.97 10.11
CA PHE A 37 10.55 -9.46 9.48
C PHE A 37 9.48 -8.36 9.55
N ALA A 38 9.09 -7.82 8.40
CA ALA A 38 8.08 -6.79 8.33
C ALA A 38 6.68 -7.39 8.54
N LYS A 39 5.98 -6.88 9.55
CA LYS A 39 4.58 -7.20 9.88
C LYS A 39 3.78 -5.92 9.82
N GLY A 40 2.75 -5.87 8.99
CA GLY A 40 2.05 -4.62 8.81
C GLY A 40 0.78 -4.73 7.98
N SER A 41 0.30 -3.58 7.57
CA SER A 41 -0.90 -3.42 6.77
C SER A 41 -0.72 -2.33 5.73
N ASN A 42 -1.53 -2.38 4.68
CA ASN A 42 -1.69 -1.26 3.76
C ASN A 42 -2.65 -0.24 4.39
N PHE A 43 -2.32 1.03 4.25
CA PHE A 43 -3.07 2.14 4.78
C PHE A 43 -3.64 2.99 3.65
N ILE A 44 -4.93 3.28 3.74
CA ILE A 44 -5.66 4.25 2.94
C ILE A 44 -6.14 5.37 3.85
N PRO A 45 -6.58 6.54 3.34
CA PRO A 45 -7.06 7.63 4.17
C PRO A 45 -8.12 7.18 5.19
N ASP A 46 -7.95 7.59 6.44
CA ASP A 46 -8.77 7.18 7.59
C ASP A 46 -10.20 7.78 7.56
N ASP A 47 -10.42 8.80 6.75
CA ASP A 47 -11.73 9.42 6.51
C ASP A 47 -11.80 9.95 5.08
N ALA A 48 -12.96 9.83 4.44
CA ALA A 48 -13.21 10.41 3.12
C ALA A 48 -13.15 11.95 3.15
N LEU A 49 -13.43 12.54 4.30
CA LEU A 49 -13.32 13.99 4.56
C LEU A 49 -12.07 14.22 5.42
N LEU A 50 -10.94 14.41 4.78
CA LEU A 50 -9.63 14.56 5.43
C LEU A 50 -9.59 15.53 6.62
N PRO A 51 -10.32 16.67 6.64
CA PRO A 51 -10.36 17.56 7.81
C PRO A 51 -10.91 16.92 9.10
N ASN A 52 -11.57 15.77 9.00
CA ASN A 52 -12.07 15.02 10.17
C ASN A 52 -10.95 14.21 10.84
N VAL A 53 -9.81 14.01 10.18
CA VAL A 53 -8.69 13.24 10.73
C VAL A 53 -7.85 14.15 11.61
N THR A 54 -7.97 13.96 12.93
CA THR A 54 -7.24 14.76 13.92
C THR A 54 -5.89 14.14 14.29
N PRO A 55 -4.96 14.91 14.89
CA PRO A 55 -3.70 14.35 15.41
C PRO A 55 -3.88 13.20 16.41
N GLU A 56 -4.94 13.26 17.23
CA GLU A 56 -5.28 12.21 18.19
C GLU A 56 -5.73 10.93 17.48
N ARG A 57 -6.41 11.05 16.34
CA ARG A 57 -6.82 9.91 15.50
C ARG A 57 -5.60 9.19 14.93
N TYR A 58 -4.61 9.91 14.40
CA TYR A 58 -3.34 9.33 13.96
C TYR A 58 -2.56 8.67 15.10
N THR A 59 -2.55 9.28 16.28
CA THR A 59 -1.90 8.70 17.46
C THR A 59 -2.57 7.39 17.86
N ARG A 60 -3.90 7.34 17.86
CA ARG A 60 -4.67 6.10 18.14
C ARG A 60 -4.39 5.04 17.10
N LEU A 61 -4.45 5.40 15.81
CA LEU A 61 -4.14 4.49 14.70
C LEU A 61 -2.77 3.81 14.89
N MET A 62 -1.74 4.60 15.18
CA MET A 62 -0.40 4.05 15.38
C MET A 62 -0.30 3.20 16.66
N GLN A 63 -1.10 3.50 17.68
CA GLN A 63 -1.21 2.64 18.85
C GLN A 63 -1.88 1.30 18.50
N ASP A 64 -2.98 1.31 17.73
CA ASP A 64 -3.65 0.10 17.26
C ASP A 64 -2.72 -0.75 16.39
N VAL A 65 -1.94 -0.12 15.50
CA VAL A 65 -0.88 -0.78 14.70
C VAL A 65 0.13 -1.48 15.60
N LYS A 66 0.59 -0.81 16.64
CA LYS A 66 1.56 -1.37 17.61
C LYS A 66 0.94 -2.49 18.44
N ASP A 67 -0.29 -2.32 18.91
CA ASP A 67 -0.99 -3.32 19.74
C ASP A 67 -1.31 -4.58 18.93
N ALA A 68 -1.49 -4.45 17.61
CA ALA A 68 -1.57 -5.56 16.66
C ALA A 68 -0.20 -6.22 16.35
N ASN A 69 0.87 -5.82 17.03
CA ASN A 69 2.24 -6.29 16.80
C ASN A 69 2.78 -6.00 15.38
N HIS A 70 2.27 -4.98 14.74
CA HIS A 70 2.84 -4.48 13.49
C HIS A 70 4.10 -3.63 13.79
N ASN A 71 5.03 -3.65 12.86
CA ASN A 71 6.24 -2.83 12.90
C ASN A 71 6.42 -1.98 11.62
N MET A 72 5.49 -2.11 10.69
CA MET A 72 5.46 -1.38 9.42
C MET A 72 4.04 -1.06 9.00
N ILE A 73 3.87 0.04 8.27
CA ILE A 73 2.65 0.41 7.56
C ILE A 73 3.03 0.91 6.17
N ARG A 74 2.26 0.51 5.15
CA ARG A 74 2.43 1.02 3.79
C ARG A 74 1.36 2.06 3.50
N VAL A 75 1.78 3.28 3.20
CA VAL A 75 0.89 4.32 2.64
C VAL A 75 0.71 4.02 1.16
N TRP A 76 -0.45 3.48 0.83
CA TRP A 76 -0.79 2.95 -0.50
C TRP A 76 -0.98 4.05 -1.55
N GLY A 77 -0.51 3.79 -2.77
CA GLY A 77 -0.48 4.76 -3.88
C GLY A 77 -1.83 5.21 -4.43
N GLY A 78 -2.94 4.59 -4.03
CA GLY A 78 -4.29 5.04 -4.34
C GLY A 78 -4.90 5.98 -3.29
N GLY A 79 -4.12 6.38 -2.28
CA GLY A 79 -4.52 7.29 -1.20
C GLY A 79 -3.97 8.70 -1.39
N ILE A 80 -3.38 9.22 -0.33
CA ILE A 80 -2.76 10.55 -0.26
C ILE A 80 -1.40 10.47 0.44
N TYR A 81 -0.57 11.51 0.31
CA TYR A 81 0.51 11.73 1.27
C TYR A 81 -0.09 12.27 2.56
N GLU A 82 0.01 11.52 3.64
CA GLU A 82 -0.64 11.83 4.91
C GLU A 82 -0.11 13.13 5.55
N ASP A 83 -0.84 13.65 6.55
CA ASP A 83 -0.41 14.79 7.34
C ASP A 83 0.87 14.47 8.14
N GLU A 84 1.64 15.50 8.49
CA GLU A 84 2.85 15.38 9.33
C GLU A 84 2.60 14.59 10.62
N LYS A 85 1.40 14.71 11.20
CA LYS A 85 1.04 14.03 12.45
C LYS A 85 1.01 12.52 12.35
N PHE A 86 0.71 12.00 11.15
CA PHE A 86 0.82 10.56 10.86
C PHE A 86 2.27 10.10 11.01
N TYR A 87 3.20 10.77 10.34
CA TYR A 87 4.62 10.40 10.37
C TYR A 87 5.26 10.67 11.72
N GLU A 88 4.91 11.78 12.40
CA GLU A 88 5.35 12.06 13.77
C GLU A 88 4.89 10.97 14.75
N ALA A 89 3.68 10.44 14.59
CA ALA A 89 3.17 9.35 15.41
C ALA A 89 3.92 8.04 15.12
N ALA A 90 4.17 7.72 13.85
CA ALA A 90 4.97 6.58 13.42
C ALA A 90 6.41 6.66 13.95
N ASP A 91 7.05 7.84 13.87
CA ASP A 91 8.39 8.09 14.42
C ASP A 91 8.46 7.78 15.92
N LYS A 92 7.48 8.29 16.69
CA LYS A 92 7.43 8.12 18.15
C LYS A 92 7.22 6.67 18.57
N MET A 93 6.45 5.90 17.78
CA MET A 93 6.11 4.52 18.12
C MET A 93 7.04 3.49 17.49
N GLY A 94 7.99 3.92 16.65
CA GLY A 94 8.95 3.05 15.99
C GLY A 94 8.33 2.18 14.90
N ILE A 95 7.27 2.68 14.24
CA ILE A 95 6.60 2.00 13.12
C ILE A 95 7.24 2.49 11.82
N LEU A 96 7.76 1.58 11.02
CA LEU A 96 8.31 1.93 9.71
C LEU A 96 7.21 2.28 8.72
N VAL A 97 7.50 3.20 7.82
CA VAL A 97 6.60 3.62 6.74
C VAL A 97 7.22 3.26 5.39
N TRP A 98 6.53 2.41 4.64
CA TRP A 98 6.71 2.25 3.21
C TRP A 98 5.80 3.27 2.52
N GLN A 99 6.38 4.24 1.82
CA GLN A 99 5.64 5.30 1.16
C GLN A 99 5.56 5.08 -0.35
N ASP A 100 4.36 4.88 -0.86
CA ASP A 100 4.13 4.97 -2.31
C ASP A 100 4.04 6.45 -2.74
N PHE A 101 4.56 6.77 -3.92
CA PHE A 101 4.07 7.91 -4.67
C PHE A 101 2.62 7.66 -5.08
N ILE A 102 1.80 8.72 -5.16
CA ILE A 102 0.34 8.56 -5.29
C ILE A 102 -0.06 8.23 -6.73
N PHE A 103 0.30 7.02 -7.13
CA PHE A 103 -0.02 6.41 -8.41
C PHE A 103 -0.50 4.97 -8.21
N ALA A 104 -1.66 4.59 -8.78
CA ALA A 104 -2.20 3.25 -8.64
C ALA A 104 -3.05 2.81 -9.83
N CYS A 105 -2.93 1.55 -10.21
CA CYS A 105 -3.88 0.78 -11.03
C CYS A 105 -4.37 1.41 -12.35
N THR A 106 -3.66 2.39 -12.91
CA THR A 106 -4.01 3.02 -14.21
C THR A 106 -2.77 3.56 -14.93
N THR A 107 -2.92 3.94 -16.20
CA THR A 107 -1.89 4.67 -16.94
C THR A 107 -2.05 6.17 -16.74
N TYR A 108 -0.93 6.91 -16.83
CA TYR A 108 -0.90 8.35 -16.60
C TYR A 108 -0.37 9.10 -17.80
N PRO A 109 -0.74 10.38 -17.98
CA PRO A 109 -0.16 11.26 -19.00
C PRO A 109 1.36 11.38 -18.83
N SER A 110 2.06 11.69 -19.91
CA SER A 110 3.52 11.86 -19.87
C SER A 110 4.01 13.02 -20.75
N ASP A 111 3.12 13.99 -20.99
CA ASP A 111 3.48 15.26 -21.57
C ASP A 111 4.27 16.12 -20.58
N SER A 112 4.89 17.17 -21.07
CA SER A 112 5.77 18.02 -20.27
C SER A 112 5.04 18.72 -19.12
N VAL A 113 3.77 19.07 -19.29
CA VAL A 113 2.99 19.75 -18.26
C VAL A 113 2.74 18.79 -17.09
N PHE A 114 2.30 17.58 -17.40
CA PHE A 114 2.06 16.56 -16.38
C PHE A 114 3.37 16.16 -15.66
N LEU A 115 4.44 15.90 -16.42
CA LEU A 115 5.73 15.53 -15.84
C LEU A 115 6.30 16.63 -14.91
N ASN A 116 6.12 17.91 -15.26
CA ASN A 116 6.54 19.00 -14.37
C ASN A 116 5.72 19.01 -13.07
N ARG A 117 4.41 18.78 -13.12
CA ARG A 117 3.58 18.67 -11.92
C ARG A 117 4.00 17.49 -11.04
N VAL A 118 4.25 16.33 -11.64
CA VAL A 118 4.78 15.16 -10.92
C VAL A 118 6.11 15.47 -10.25
N LYS A 119 7.00 16.20 -10.95
CA LYS A 119 8.28 16.62 -10.40
C LYS A 119 8.09 17.53 -9.17
N ASP A 120 7.25 18.55 -9.29
CA ASP A 120 7.01 19.52 -8.22
C ASP A 120 6.38 18.84 -6.99
N GLU A 121 5.40 17.95 -7.21
CA GLU A 121 4.77 17.15 -6.16
C GLU A 121 5.77 16.21 -5.47
N ALA A 122 6.60 15.50 -6.26
CA ALA A 122 7.62 14.60 -5.74
C ALA A 122 8.66 15.38 -4.92
N GLU A 123 9.19 16.51 -5.44
CA GLU A 123 10.12 17.34 -4.69
C GLU A 123 9.54 17.79 -3.36
N TYR A 124 8.31 18.32 -3.36
CA TYR A 124 7.65 18.78 -2.15
C TYR A 124 7.54 17.67 -1.10
N ASN A 125 6.99 16.52 -1.49
CA ASN A 125 6.75 15.43 -0.54
C ASN A 125 8.04 14.72 -0.09
N ILE A 126 9.02 14.53 -0.97
CA ILE A 126 10.31 13.96 -0.58
C ILE A 126 10.99 14.87 0.44
N ARG A 127 11.06 16.18 0.19
CA ARG A 127 11.68 17.14 1.11
C ARG A 127 10.97 17.20 2.46
N ARG A 128 9.65 17.08 2.45
CA ARG A 128 8.82 17.06 3.65
C ARG A 128 9.08 15.80 4.48
N LEU A 129 9.10 14.62 3.84
CA LEU A 129 9.06 13.34 4.53
C LEU A 129 10.43 12.71 4.82
N ARG A 130 11.47 13.06 4.07
CA ARG A 130 12.79 12.43 4.14
C ARG A 130 13.44 12.42 5.53
N ASN A 131 13.07 13.35 6.41
CA ASN A 131 13.66 13.47 7.74
C ASN A 131 12.90 12.67 8.81
N HIS A 132 11.77 12.04 8.47
CA HIS A 132 11.08 11.15 9.40
C HIS A 132 11.89 9.86 9.61
N ALA A 133 12.09 9.51 10.88
CA ALA A 133 12.81 8.30 11.24
C ALA A 133 12.06 7.04 10.81
N SER A 134 10.74 7.12 10.73
CA SER A 134 9.85 6.06 10.27
C SER A 134 9.97 5.75 8.78
N LEU A 135 10.30 6.74 7.93
CA LEU A 135 10.34 6.53 6.49
C LEU A 135 11.40 5.50 6.10
N ALA A 136 10.98 4.35 5.59
CA ALA A 136 11.85 3.24 5.24
C ALA A 136 12.23 3.21 3.75
N MET A 137 11.29 3.45 2.86
CA MET A 137 11.49 3.40 1.41
C MET A 137 10.45 4.21 0.64
N TRP A 138 10.76 4.46 -0.62
CA TRP A 138 9.84 4.99 -1.62
C TRP A 138 9.46 3.90 -2.63
N CYS A 139 8.18 3.88 -3.03
CA CYS A 139 7.70 3.05 -4.13
C CYS A 139 7.01 3.91 -5.18
N GLY A 140 7.30 3.70 -6.44
CA GLY A 140 6.82 4.53 -7.55
C GLY A 140 5.32 4.44 -7.76
N ASN A 141 4.75 3.23 -7.69
CA ASN A 141 3.32 3.04 -7.91
C ASN A 141 2.82 1.70 -7.37
N ASN A 142 1.49 1.61 -7.22
CA ASN A 142 0.78 0.38 -6.98
C ASN A 142 0.27 -0.23 -8.29
N GLU A 143 0.72 -1.46 -8.61
CA GLU A 143 0.21 -2.38 -9.64
C GLU A 143 0.16 -1.85 -11.09
N ILE A 144 0.74 -0.69 -11.40
CA ILE A 144 0.73 -0.20 -12.80
C ILE A 144 1.56 -1.11 -13.69
N TYR A 145 2.74 -1.53 -13.23
CA TYR A 145 3.61 -2.45 -13.98
C TYR A 145 2.94 -3.80 -14.20
N GLU A 146 2.26 -4.31 -13.18
CA GLU A 146 1.44 -5.52 -13.24
C GLU A 146 0.30 -5.38 -14.27
N GLY A 147 -0.46 -4.29 -14.19
CA GLY A 147 -1.57 -4.01 -15.09
C GLY A 147 -1.15 -3.87 -16.54
N MET A 148 -0.02 -3.21 -16.79
CA MET A 148 0.54 -3.04 -18.13
C MET A 148 0.95 -4.36 -18.78
N ARG A 149 1.41 -5.32 -17.99
CA ARG A 149 1.90 -6.61 -18.51
C ARG A 149 0.83 -7.69 -18.58
N TYR A 150 -0.10 -7.72 -17.61
CA TYR A 150 -0.93 -8.91 -17.39
C TYR A 150 -2.43 -8.66 -17.36
N TRP A 151 -2.91 -7.41 -17.18
CA TRP A 151 -4.35 -7.14 -17.11
C TRP A 151 -5.00 -6.87 -18.49
N GLY A 152 -4.26 -7.13 -19.55
CA GLY A 152 -4.78 -7.00 -20.92
C GLY A 152 -5.02 -5.56 -21.37
N TRP A 153 -4.42 -4.57 -20.72
CA TRP A 153 -4.59 -3.16 -21.11
C TRP A 153 -4.15 -2.90 -22.54
N SER A 154 -3.08 -3.57 -23.02
CA SER A 154 -2.61 -3.45 -24.40
C SER A 154 -3.68 -3.76 -25.45
N LYS A 155 -4.68 -4.60 -25.09
CA LYS A 155 -5.78 -4.96 -26.01
C LYS A 155 -6.85 -3.88 -26.15
N LYS A 156 -6.80 -2.84 -25.31
CA LYS A 156 -7.78 -1.74 -25.27
C LYS A 156 -7.36 -0.52 -26.07
N TYR A 157 -6.14 -0.50 -26.57
CA TYR A 157 -5.55 0.67 -27.24
C TYR A 157 -4.89 0.29 -28.55
N GLU A 158 -4.85 1.23 -29.48
CA GLU A 158 -4.06 1.09 -30.71
C GLU A 158 -2.56 0.94 -30.37
N PRO A 159 -1.78 0.21 -31.17
CA PRO A 159 -0.39 -0.11 -30.87
C PRO A 159 0.51 1.10 -30.59
N ASP A 160 0.32 2.18 -31.34
CA ASP A 160 1.08 3.43 -31.17
C ASP A 160 0.69 4.18 -29.89
N VAL A 161 -0.60 4.14 -29.51
CA VAL A 161 -1.08 4.69 -28.23
C VAL A 161 -0.49 3.90 -27.08
N TRP A 162 -0.53 2.57 -27.17
CA TRP A 162 0.03 1.70 -26.16
C TRP A 162 1.54 1.91 -25.99
N GLN A 163 2.28 2.04 -27.08
CA GLN A 163 3.72 2.33 -27.03
C GLN A 163 4.00 3.67 -26.32
N ARG A 164 3.21 4.71 -26.57
CA ARG A 164 3.34 5.99 -25.86
C ARG A 164 3.07 5.86 -24.37
N MET A 165 2.08 5.05 -23.97
CA MET A 165 1.81 4.76 -22.55
C MET A 165 2.98 4.06 -21.88
N GLN A 166 3.59 3.07 -22.53
CA GLN A 166 4.79 2.40 -22.02
C GLN A 166 5.97 3.35 -21.87
N GLN A 167 6.19 4.22 -22.85
CA GLN A 167 7.21 5.28 -22.76
C GLN A 167 6.90 6.26 -21.62
N GLY A 168 5.62 6.58 -21.40
CA GLY A 168 5.16 7.41 -20.29
C GLY A 168 5.47 6.77 -18.93
N TYR A 169 5.20 5.48 -18.78
CA TYR A 169 5.58 4.71 -17.59
C TYR A 169 7.08 4.84 -17.29
N ASN A 170 7.92 4.60 -18.30
CA ASN A 170 9.37 4.68 -18.13
C ASN A 170 9.83 6.09 -17.74
N LYS A 171 9.24 7.14 -18.37
CA LYS A 171 9.58 8.53 -18.01
C LYS A 171 9.29 8.85 -16.55
N ILE A 172 8.17 8.39 -16.01
CA ILE A 172 7.76 8.68 -14.64
C ILE A 172 8.51 7.77 -13.66
N PHE A 173 8.36 6.45 -13.80
CA PHE A 173 8.72 5.49 -12.75
C PHE A 173 10.16 4.97 -12.83
N HIS A 174 10.78 5.00 -14.01
CA HIS A 174 12.18 4.61 -14.17
C HIS A 174 13.16 5.79 -14.30
N ASN A 175 12.67 6.99 -14.64
CA ASN A 175 13.55 8.14 -14.83
C ASN A 175 13.26 9.26 -13.82
N LEU A 176 12.05 9.85 -13.84
CA LEU A 176 11.75 11.05 -13.07
C LEU A 176 11.79 10.79 -11.55
N LEU A 177 10.95 9.87 -11.06
CA LEU A 177 10.84 9.63 -9.62
C LEU A 177 12.14 9.14 -8.97
N PRO A 178 12.87 8.14 -9.52
CA PRO A 178 14.16 7.77 -8.93
C PRO A 178 15.19 8.90 -8.95
N ALA A 179 15.20 9.74 -9.99
CA ALA A 179 16.09 10.91 -10.01
C ALA A 179 15.71 11.94 -8.93
N MET A 180 14.42 12.12 -8.63
CA MET A 180 13.95 12.99 -7.56
C MET A 180 14.34 12.43 -6.18
N VAL A 181 14.20 11.12 -5.97
CA VAL A 181 14.63 10.46 -4.72
C VAL A 181 16.14 10.59 -4.56
N GLU A 182 16.94 10.29 -5.58
CA GLU A 182 18.40 10.44 -5.50
C GLU A 182 18.82 11.89 -5.21
N MET A 183 18.10 12.87 -5.76
CA MET A 183 18.42 14.28 -5.56
C MET A 183 18.07 14.80 -4.16
N TYR A 184 16.94 14.38 -3.59
CA TYR A 184 16.38 14.97 -2.37
C TYR A 184 16.39 14.07 -1.15
N ASP A 185 16.51 12.75 -1.30
CA ASP A 185 16.59 11.74 -0.22
C ASP A 185 17.63 10.66 -0.55
N LYS A 186 18.83 11.13 -0.89
CA LYS A 186 19.93 10.30 -1.36
C LYS A 186 20.19 9.10 -0.46
N GLY A 187 20.26 7.92 -1.09
CA GLY A 187 20.51 6.65 -0.41
C GLY A 187 19.25 5.99 0.13
N ARG A 188 18.08 6.63 0.07
CA ARG A 188 16.82 5.95 0.36
C ARG A 188 16.46 5.00 -0.78
N PHE A 189 16.08 3.78 -0.43
CA PHE A 189 15.67 2.78 -1.42
C PHE A 189 14.42 3.25 -2.19
N TYR A 190 14.46 3.06 -3.49
CA TYR A 190 13.34 3.31 -4.41
C TYR A 190 13.04 2.04 -5.21
N MET A 191 11.76 1.67 -5.29
CA MET A 191 11.24 0.60 -6.14
C MET A 191 10.21 1.18 -7.10
N HIS A 192 10.29 0.83 -8.39
CA HIS A 192 9.44 1.47 -9.40
C HIS A 192 7.95 1.10 -9.29
N SER A 193 7.64 -0.10 -8.80
CA SER A 193 6.26 -0.61 -8.66
C SER A 193 6.20 -1.67 -7.55
N SER A 194 5.07 -1.75 -6.85
CA SER A 194 4.68 -2.88 -6.03
C SER A 194 3.41 -3.53 -6.64
N PRO A 195 3.39 -4.83 -6.94
CA PRO A 195 4.52 -5.75 -6.77
C PRO A 195 5.62 -5.47 -7.78
N TYR A 196 6.85 -5.89 -7.45
CA TYR A 196 7.98 -5.77 -8.36
C TYR A 196 7.80 -6.66 -9.59
N GLU A 197 7.54 -7.96 -9.39
CA GLU A 197 7.17 -8.92 -10.43
C GLU A 197 6.23 -10.03 -9.95
N ALA A 198 6.14 -10.28 -8.65
CA ALA A 198 5.47 -11.44 -8.12
C ALA A 198 3.96 -11.23 -7.88
N ASN A 199 3.16 -12.21 -8.30
CA ASN A 199 1.71 -12.18 -8.15
C ASN A 199 1.15 -13.58 -7.92
N TRP A 200 0.02 -13.68 -7.23
CA TRP A 200 -0.66 -14.94 -6.88
C TRP A 200 -1.02 -15.82 -8.09
N GLY A 201 -1.24 -15.24 -9.26
CA GLY A 201 -1.51 -15.97 -10.50
C GLY A 201 -0.27 -16.55 -11.18
N ARG A 202 0.94 -16.28 -10.64
CA ARG A 202 2.22 -16.69 -11.24
C ARG A 202 3.17 -17.22 -10.16
N PRO A 203 2.97 -18.47 -9.69
CA PRO A 203 3.77 -19.08 -8.61
C PRO A 203 5.29 -19.03 -8.85
N GLU A 204 5.71 -19.14 -10.11
CA GLU A 204 7.12 -19.04 -10.52
C GLU A 204 7.77 -17.69 -10.16
N SER A 205 6.97 -16.63 -10.05
CA SER A 205 7.44 -15.30 -9.69
C SER A 205 7.56 -15.05 -8.17
N TRP A 206 7.03 -15.93 -7.30
CA TRP A 206 7.00 -15.71 -5.85
C TRP A 206 8.39 -15.65 -5.21
N LYS A 207 9.40 -16.12 -5.91
CA LYS A 207 10.81 -16.01 -5.47
C LYS A 207 11.46 -14.65 -5.79
N ILE A 208 10.69 -13.72 -6.37
CA ILE A 208 11.21 -12.43 -6.87
C ILE A 208 10.60 -11.28 -6.09
N ALA A 209 11.38 -10.71 -5.17
CA ALA A 209 11.05 -9.50 -4.40
C ALA A 209 9.68 -9.57 -3.70
N ASP A 210 8.85 -8.53 -3.82
CA ASP A 210 7.54 -8.46 -3.18
C ASP A 210 6.42 -9.02 -4.08
N SER A 211 5.36 -9.50 -3.46
CA SER A 211 4.20 -10.13 -4.12
C SER A 211 2.89 -9.59 -3.60
N HIS A 212 1.93 -9.43 -4.53
CA HIS A 212 0.52 -9.23 -4.20
C HIS A 212 -0.23 -10.57 -4.33
N ASN A 213 -0.84 -11.04 -3.24
CA ASN A 213 -1.61 -12.27 -3.23
C ASN A 213 -3.10 -12.03 -2.93
N TRP A 214 -3.88 -11.79 -3.98
CA TRP A 214 -5.33 -11.68 -3.93
C TRP A 214 -6.04 -13.00 -4.25
N GLY A 215 -5.33 -14.12 -4.15
CA GLY A 215 -5.85 -15.46 -4.46
C GLY A 215 -7.08 -15.82 -3.64
N ILE A 216 -7.10 -15.51 -2.35
CA ILE A 216 -8.24 -15.80 -1.46
C ILE A 216 -9.43 -14.84 -1.66
N TRP A 217 -9.24 -13.71 -2.36
CA TRP A 217 -10.30 -12.77 -2.70
C TRP A 217 -10.70 -12.88 -4.17
N TYR A 218 -9.96 -12.26 -5.09
CA TYR A 218 -10.30 -12.32 -6.53
C TYR A 218 -10.17 -13.72 -7.13
N GLY A 219 -9.22 -14.52 -6.65
CA GLY A 219 -9.02 -15.91 -7.09
C GLY A 219 -10.00 -16.91 -6.47
N GLN A 220 -10.77 -16.49 -5.46
CA GLN A 220 -11.74 -17.34 -4.74
C GLN A 220 -11.13 -18.66 -4.23
N LYS A 221 -9.84 -18.65 -3.92
CA LYS A 221 -9.15 -19.81 -3.33
C LYS A 221 -9.55 -19.96 -1.86
N PRO A 222 -9.51 -21.18 -1.31
CA PRO A 222 -9.71 -21.38 0.13
C PRO A 222 -8.58 -20.76 0.94
N PHE A 223 -8.82 -20.44 2.22
CA PHE A 223 -7.81 -19.81 3.09
C PHE A 223 -6.57 -20.68 3.26
N GLU A 224 -6.72 -22.00 3.25
CA GLU A 224 -5.64 -22.98 3.36
C GLU A 224 -4.62 -22.89 2.21
N SER A 225 -4.99 -22.25 1.11
CA SER A 225 -4.02 -22.00 0.01
C SER A 225 -2.84 -21.15 0.48
N LEU A 226 -3.03 -20.28 1.47
CA LEU A 226 -1.97 -19.43 2.02
C LEU A 226 -0.88 -20.22 2.75
N ASP A 227 -1.16 -21.46 3.22
CA ASP A 227 -0.17 -22.30 3.87
C ASP A 227 0.96 -22.73 2.92
N ASN A 228 0.70 -22.73 1.62
CA ASN A 228 1.62 -23.14 0.57
C ASN A 228 2.03 -21.99 -0.37
N GLU A 229 1.37 -20.85 -0.29
CA GLU A 229 1.60 -19.68 -1.13
C GLU A 229 2.48 -18.66 -0.38
N ILE A 230 3.76 -19.00 -0.18
CA ILE A 230 4.70 -18.21 0.63
C ILE A 230 5.71 -17.52 -0.29
N PRO A 231 5.46 -16.27 -0.71
CA PRO A 231 6.41 -15.47 -1.46
C PRO A 231 7.54 -14.96 -0.56
N ARG A 232 8.59 -14.35 -1.18
CA ARG A 232 9.70 -13.71 -0.45
C ARG A 232 9.23 -12.59 0.47
N PHE A 233 8.26 -11.81 0.02
CA PHE A 233 7.61 -10.75 0.78
C PHE A 233 6.18 -10.57 0.28
N MET A 234 5.20 -10.74 1.12
CA MET A 234 3.80 -10.55 0.77
C MET A 234 3.37 -9.13 1.14
N SER A 235 3.48 -8.20 0.18
CA SER A 235 3.19 -6.77 0.40
C SER A 235 1.71 -6.44 0.35
N GLU A 236 0.91 -7.28 -0.32
CA GLU A 236 -0.55 -7.23 -0.27
C GLU A 236 -1.15 -8.62 -0.26
N TYR A 237 -2.13 -8.81 0.61
CA TYR A 237 -3.04 -9.95 0.62
C TYR A 237 -4.23 -9.63 1.51
N GLY A 238 -5.30 -10.41 1.41
CA GLY A 238 -6.39 -10.29 2.35
C GLY A 238 -7.73 -10.74 1.77
N PHE A 239 -8.70 -10.79 2.68
CA PHE A 239 -10.09 -11.06 2.40
C PHE A 239 -10.92 -9.92 3.01
N GLN A 240 -11.87 -9.38 2.25
CA GLN A 240 -12.74 -8.33 2.77
C GLN A 240 -13.60 -8.87 3.90
N SER A 241 -13.53 -8.22 5.05
CA SER A 241 -14.38 -8.52 6.20
C SER A 241 -15.27 -7.33 6.53
N PHE A 242 -16.33 -7.58 7.31
CA PHE A 242 -17.13 -6.51 7.86
C PHE A 242 -16.36 -5.80 8.99
N PRO A 243 -16.61 -4.48 9.17
CA PRO A 243 -16.18 -3.81 10.37
C PRO A 243 -16.95 -4.34 11.59
N GLU A 244 -16.45 -4.08 12.78
CA GLU A 244 -17.13 -4.43 14.03
C GLU A 244 -18.51 -3.76 14.10
N MET A 245 -19.44 -4.39 14.84
CA MET A 245 -20.78 -3.87 15.06
C MET A 245 -20.82 -2.44 15.60
N LYS A 246 -19.82 -2.05 16.41
CA LYS A 246 -19.65 -0.67 16.87
C LYS A 246 -19.50 0.33 15.71
N THR A 247 -18.73 -0.05 14.70
CA THR A 247 -18.54 0.77 13.49
C THR A 247 -19.78 0.78 12.65
N ILE A 248 -20.45 -0.38 12.46
CA ILE A 248 -21.72 -0.46 11.72
C ILE A 248 -22.79 0.42 12.38
N ALA A 249 -22.90 0.38 13.69
CA ALA A 249 -23.86 1.20 14.45
C ALA A 249 -23.59 2.72 14.33
N SER A 250 -22.40 3.14 13.88
CA SER A 250 -22.10 4.56 13.66
C SER A 250 -22.73 5.13 12.39
N PHE A 251 -23.09 4.28 11.41
CA PHE A 251 -23.65 4.70 10.13
C PHE A 251 -24.97 4.00 9.76
N ALA A 252 -25.36 2.94 10.45
CA ALA A 252 -26.57 2.16 10.21
C ALA A 252 -27.42 2.06 11.49
N SER A 253 -28.72 1.94 11.34
CA SER A 253 -29.66 1.69 12.43
C SER A 253 -30.08 0.20 12.47
N PRO A 254 -30.64 -0.32 13.58
CA PRO A 254 -31.02 -1.72 13.68
C PRO A 254 -31.90 -2.25 12.55
N LYS A 255 -32.74 -1.40 11.94
CA LYS A 255 -33.56 -1.78 10.78
C LYS A 255 -32.72 -2.07 9.51
N ASP A 256 -31.51 -1.55 9.47
CA ASP A 256 -30.58 -1.66 8.33
C ASP A 256 -29.56 -2.81 8.54
N TYR A 257 -29.63 -3.53 9.67
CA TYR A 257 -28.75 -4.66 9.97
C TYR A 257 -29.15 -5.87 9.16
N ALA A 258 -28.85 -5.80 7.87
CA ALA A 258 -28.97 -6.88 6.92
C ALA A 258 -27.95 -6.66 5.80
N LEU A 259 -27.27 -7.73 5.42
CA LEU A 259 -26.16 -7.69 4.46
C LEU A 259 -26.50 -6.95 3.16
N GLU A 260 -27.77 -7.05 2.73
CA GLU A 260 -28.28 -6.48 1.47
C GLU A 260 -29.19 -5.27 1.67
N SER A 261 -29.20 -4.68 2.88
CA SER A 261 -29.91 -3.42 3.08
C SER A 261 -29.33 -2.31 2.21
N GLU A 262 -30.13 -1.29 1.91
CA GLU A 262 -29.70 -0.14 1.11
C GLU A 262 -28.46 0.53 1.73
N VAL A 263 -28.47 0.70 3.06
CA VAL A 263 -27.37 1.32 3.80
C VAL A 263 -26.08 0.47 3.69
N MET A 264 -26.17 -0.85 3.90
CA MET A 264 -25.00 -1.73 3.81
C MET A 264 -24.47 -1.82 2.38
N ASN A 265 -25.35 -1.90 1.38
CA ASN A 265 -24.95 -1.87 -0.02
C ASN A 265 -24.29 -0.55 -0.42
N ALA A 266 -24.75 0.59 0.12
CA ALA A 266 -24.12 1.89 -0.12
C ALA A 266 -22.68 1.96 0.42
N HIS A 267 -22.35 1.17 1.44
CA HIS A 267 -21.00 1.08 2.02
C HIS A 267 -20.14 -0.01 1.39
N GLN A 268 -20.71 -0.92 0.58
CA GLN A 268 -19.95 -1.96 -0.14
C GLN A 268 -19.42 -1.41 -1.46
N LYS A 269 -18.09 -1.31 -1.58
CA LYS A 269 -17.43 -0.74 -2.77
C LYS A 269 -16.71 -1.80 -3.63
N ALA A 270 -16.55 -3.03 -3.14
CA ALA A 270 -16.01 -4.12 -3.94
C ALA A 270 -17.10 -4.74 -4.82
N THR A 271 -16.81 -4.89 -6.13
CA THR A 271 -17.79 -5.39 -7.13
C THR A 271 -18.29 -6.82 -6.84
N ILE A 272 -17.44 -7.66 -6.25
CA ILE A 272 -17.77 -9.05 -5.88
C ILE A 272 -18.20 -9.19 -4.42
N GLY A 273 -18.10 -8.13 -3.64
CA GLY A 273 -18.24 -7.96 -2.20
C GLY A 273 -19.11 -8.97 -1.47
N ASN A 274 -20.37 -8.61 -1.19
CA ASN A 274 -21.25 -9.39 -0.32
C ASN A 274 -21.49 -10.83 -0.81
N ALA A 275 -21.57 -11.03 -2.13
CA ALA A 275 -21.76 -12.37 -2.69
C ALA A 275 -20.58 -13.31 -2.40
N LEU A 276 -19.35 -12.80 -2.50
CA LEU A 276 -18.17 -13.59 -2.19
C LEU A 276 -18.02 -13.83 -0.68
N ILE A 277 -18.33 -12.85 0.15
CA ILE A 277 -18.33 -13.02 1.61
C ILE A 277 -19.28 -14.15 2.00
N LYS A 278 -20.55 -14.13 1.51
CA LYS A 278 -21.53 -15.21 1.75
C LYS A 278 -21.02 -16.58 1.29
N LYS A 279 -20.52 -16.63 0.05
CA LYS A 279 -19.99 -17.88 -0.53
C LYS A 279 -18.87 -18.46 0.31
N THR A 280 -17.91 -17.64 0.71
CA THR A 280 -16.74 -18.09 1.47
C THR A 280 -17.12 -18.44 2.91
N MET A 281 -17.99 -17.67 3.54
CA MET A 281 -18.49 -17.96 4.88
C MET A 281 -19.15 -19.33 4.95
N ALA A 282 -19.94 -19.70 3.95
CA ALA A 282 -20.60 -21.02 3.88
C ALA A 282 -19.63 -22.22 3.76
N LEU A 283 -18.35 -21.99 3.47
CA LEU A 283 -17.32 -23.05 3.48
C LEU A 283 -16.79 -23.35 4.88
N TYR A 284 -16.85 -22.37 5.79
CA TYR A 284 -16.17 -22.42 7.10
C TYR A 284 -17.12 -22.35 8.29
N TYR A 285 -18.35 -21.87 8.10
CA TYR A 285 -19.31 -21.59 9.16
C TYR A 285 -20.71 -22.03 8.77
N ASP A 286 -21.52 -22.31 9.77
CA ASP A 286 -22.97 -22.44 9.60
C ASP A 286 -23.59 -21.11 9.20
N GLU A 287 -24.77 -21.16 8.57
CA GLU A 287 -25.48 -19.94 8.20
C GLU A 287 -25.85 -19.13 9.45
N PRO A 288 -25.49 -17.84 9.51
CA PRO A 288 -25.83 -17.00 10.64
C PRO A 288 -27.33 -16.87 10.78
N LYS A 289 -27.82 -16.87 12.02
CA LYS A 289 -29.26 -16.70 12.33
C LYS A 289 -29.70 -15.25 12.31
N ASP A 290 -28.79 -14.33 12.46
CA ASP A 290 -28.98 -12.88 12.46
C ASP A 290 -27.71 -12.17 11.94
N PHE A 291 -27.79 -10.84 11.88
CA PHE A 291 -26.71 -9.99 11.37
C PHE A 291 -25.60 -9.79 12.42
#